data_fe931b5aeaacc51770fa0b4fe380844a
#
_entry.id   fe931b5aeaacc51770fa0b4fe380844a
#
_cell.length_a   1.000
_cell.length_b   1.000
_cell.length_c   1.000
_cell.angle_alpha   90.00
_cell.angle_beta   90.00
_cell.angle_gamma   90.00
#
_symmetry.space_group_name_H-M   'P 1'
#
loop_
_entity.id
_entity.type
_entity.pdbx_description
1 polymer ?
#
loop_
_entity_poly.entity_id
_entity_poly.type
_entity_poly.pdbx_seq_one_letter_code
_entity_poly.pdbx_strand_id
1 'polypeptide(L)'
;MGQKEALQLFNDRQIRTAWDDKEEKWYFSIVDVVAVLTESADPQAYWRKLKQRLKDEGDETVTSCHAFKMRAADGKMRLTDVADQVQLFRLSPMV
;
A
#
# COMPACT_ATOMS: atom_id res chain seq x y z
N MET A 1 -6.41 -19.08 0.43
CA MET A 1 -7.10 -18.80 -0.84
C MET A 1 -7.09 -17.33 -1.16
N GLY A 2 -7.79 -16.52 -0.39
CA GLY A 2 -7.98 -15.13 -0.71
C GLY A 2 -6.70 -14.33 -0.90
N GLN A 3 -5.68 -14.60 -0.10
CA GLN A 3 -4.43 -13.84 -0.21
C GLN A 3 -3.72 -14.09 -1.53
N LYS A 4 -3.66 -15.34 -1.95
CA LYS A 4 -3.01 -15.66 -3.22
C LYS A 4 -3.77 -15.06 -4.39
N GLU A 5 -5.08 -15.09 -4.34
CA GLU A 5 -5.92 -14.51 -5.38
C GLU A 5 -5.77 -12.99 -5.42
N ALA A 6 -5.73 -12.35 -4.26
CA ALA A 6 -5.51 -10.92 -4.19
C ALA A 6 -4.17 -10.52 -4.78
N LEU A 7 -3.12 -11.32 -4.53
CA LEU A 7 -1.82 -11.08 -5.13
C LEU A 7 -1.85 -11.26 -6.64
N GLN A 8 -2.62 -12.21 -7.12
CA GLN A 8 -2.72 -12.47 -8.57
C GLN A 8 -3.48 -11.38 -9.31
N LEU A 9 -4.36 -10.65 -8.65
CA LEU A 9 -5.02 -9.52 -9.26
C LEU A 9 -4.05 -8.41 -9.65
N PHE A 10 -2.92 -8.36 -8.95
CA PHE A 10 -1.86 -7.39 -9.23
C PHE A 10 -0.63 -8.08 -9.83
N ASN A 11 -0.83 -9.19 -10.50
CA ASN A 11 0.19 -10.20 -10.74
C ASN A 11 1.37 -9.77 -11.58
N ASP A 12 1.19 -8.85 -12.50
CA ASP A 12 2.27 -8.42 -13.37
C ASP A 12 3.27 -7.50 -12.66
N ARG A 13 2.92 -7.05 -11.49
CA ARG A 13 3.76 -6.19 -10.68
C ARG A 13 3.88 -6.80 -9.30
N GLN A 14 5.05 -6.75 -8.75
CA GLN A 14 5.28 -7.28 -7.41
C GLN A 14 4.77 -6.29 -6.38
N ILE A 15 3.76 -6.68 -5.64
CA ILE A 15 3.26 -5.91 -4.51
C ILE A 15 3.75 -6.59 -3.26
N ARG A 16 4.57 -5.89 -2.49
CA ARG A 16 5.09 -6.43 -1.24
C ARG A 16 3.96 -6.54 -0.24
N THR A 17 3.95 -7.64 0.49
CA THR A 17 2.92 -7.92 1.48
C THR A 17 3.55 -8.30 2.81
N ALA A 18 2.79 -8.11 3.87
CA ALA A 18 3.19 -8.52 5.21
C ALA A 18 2.00 -9.11 5.94
N TRP A 19 2.24 -10.18 6.68
CA TRP A 19 1.23 -10.82 7.53
C TRP A 19 1.32 -10.25 8.94
N ASP A 20 0.20 -9.86 9.48
CA ASP A 20 0.11 -9.39 10.87
C ASP A 20 -0.55 -10.48 11.72
N ASP A 21 0.23 -11.11 12.59
CA ASP A 21 -0.26 -12.18 13.46
C ASP A 21 -1.29 -11.71 14.46
N LYS A 22 -1.19 -10.47 14.91
CA LYS A 22 -2.09 -9.92 15.91
C LYS A 22 -3.48 -9.69 15.35
N GLU A 23 -3.52 -9.08 14.15
CA GLU A 23 -4.78 -8.75 13.49
C GLU A 23 -5.24 -9.89 12.59
N GLU A 24 -4.37 -10.86 12.33
CA GLU A 24 -4.63 -11.98 11.42
C GLU A 24 -5.06 -11.48 10.05
N LYS A 25 -4.29 -10.54 9.51
CA LYS A 25 -4.57 -9.92 8.21
C LYS A 25 -3.32 -9.79 7.39
N TRP A 26 -3.51 -9.73 6.08
CA TRP A 26 -2.47 -9.33 5.16
C TRP A 26 -2.52 -7.82 4.94
N TYR A 27 -1.34 -7.23 4.93
CA TYR A 27 -1.16 -5.82 4.58
C TYR A 27 -0.36 -5.71 3.30
N PHE A 28 -0.68 -4.70 2.50
CA PHE A 28 -0.09 -4.50 1.19
C PHE A 28 0.63 -3.16 1.15
N SER A 29 1.78 -3.11 0.49
CA SER A 29 2.52 -1.87 0.30
C SER A 29 1.71 -0.91 -0.56
N ILE A 30 1.38 0.25 0.00
CA ILE A 30 0.57 1.25 -0.70
C ILE A 30 1.31 1.78 -1.93
N VAL A 31 2.61 2.03 -1.80
CA VAL A 31 3.42 2.53 -2.92
C VAL A 31 3.39 1.56 -4.09
N ASP A 32 3.47 0.25 -3.80
CA ASP A 32 3.45 -0.74 -4.86
C ASP A 32 2.09 -0.79 -5.56
N VAL A 33 1.01 -0.66 -4.79
CA VAL A 33 -0.35 -0.61 -5.36
C VAL A 33 -0.51 0.64 -6.21
N VAL A 34 -0.03 1.78 -5.73
CA VAL A 34 -0.07 3.02 -6.49
C VAL A 34 0.69 2.86 -7.82
N ALA A 35 1.85 2.22 -7.77
CA ALA A 35 2.63 1.98 -8.98
C ALA A 35 1.85 1.18 -10.02
N VAL A 36 1.11 0.17 -9.57
CA VAL A 36 0.30 -0.65 -10.47
C VAL A 36 -0.88 0.15 -11.04
N LEU A 37 -1.58 0.87 -10.18
CA LEU A 37 -2.81 1.56 -10.58
C LEU A 37 -2.56 2.78 -11.44
N THR A 38 -1.46 3.51 -11.21
CA THR A 38 -1.17 4.76 -11.91
C THR A 38 -0.10 4.62 -12.97
N GLU A 39 0.67 3.55 -12.92
CA GLU A 39 1.84 3.36 -13.78
C GLU A 39 2.80 4.54 -13.70
N SER A 40 2.86 5.18 -12.53
CA SER A 40 3.69 6.34 -12.31
C SER A 40 5.17 5.97 -12.34
N ALA A 41 6.00 6.85 -12.90
CA ALA A 41 7.44 6.66 -12.89
C ALA A 41 8.01 6.83 -11.48
N ASP A 42 7.32 7.58 -10.61
CA ASP A 42 7.74 7.79 -9.23
C ASP A 42 6.55 7.60 -8.30
N PRO A 43 6.19 6.35 -8.00
CA PRO A 43 5.02 6.08 -7.14
C PRO A 43 5.18 6.57 -5.72
N GLN A 44 6.42 6.67 -5.22
CA GLN A 44 6.65 7.19 -3.87
C GLN A 44 6.29 8.67 -3.78
N ALA A 45 6.68 9.45 -4.76
CA ALA A 45 6.32 10.87 -4.82
C ALA A 45 4.81 11.03 -4.99
N TYR A 46 4.22 10.21 -5.83
CA TYR A 46 2.77 10.21 -6.04
C TYR A 46 2.03 9.96 -4.72
N TRP A 47 2.42 8.90 -4.01
CA TRP A 47 1.79 8.56 -2.73
C TRP A 47 1.99 9.64 -1.69
N ARG A 48 3.19 10.22 -1.63
CA ARG A 48 3.48 11.28 -0.67
C ARG A 48 2.55 12.48 -0.85
N LYS A 49 2.35 12.90 -2.09
CA LYS A 49 1.45 14.01 -2.39
C LYS A 49 0.00 13.67 -2.08
N LEU A 50 -0.43 12.48 -2.48
CA LEU A 50 -1.79 12.03 -2.21
C LEU A 50 -2.04 11.94 -0.70
N LYS A 51 -1.10 11.36 0.02
CA LYS A 51 -1.19 11.21 1.47
C LYS A 51 -1.33 12.57 2.16
N GLN A 52 -0.52 13.53 1.73
CA GLN A 52 -0.57 14.87 2.31
C GLN A 52 -1.94 15.53 2.04
N ARG A 53 -2.44 15.41 0.84
CA ARG A 53 -3.75 15.95 0.48
C ARG A 53 -4.86 15.34 1.32
N LEU A 54 -4.85 14.01 1.45
CA LEU A 54 -5.87 13.31 2.23
C LEU A 54 -5.79 13.67 3.71
N LYS A 55 -4.58 13.83 4.23
CA LYS A 55 -4.39 14.27 5.60
C LYS A 55 -4.97 15.66 5.83
N ASP A 56 -4.72 16.56 4.89
CA ASP A 56 -5.23 17.93 4.97
C ASP A 56 -6.75 17.97 4.90
N GLU A 57 -7.34 17.01 4.20
CA GLU A 57 -8.80 16.89 4.12
C GLU A 57 -9.39 16.15 5.31
N GLY A 58 -8.55 15.66 6.22
CA GLY A 58 -9.03 14.94 7.40
C GLY A 58 -9.46 13.51 7.13
N ASP A 59 -8.96 12.89 6.08
CA ASP A 59 -9.35 11.54 5.70
C ASP A 59 -8.79 10.51 6.68
N GLU A 60 -9.67 9.76 7.32
CA GLU A 60 -9.29 8.77 8.33
C GLU A 60 -8.55 7.58 7.74
N THR A 61 -8.77 7.28 6.47
CA THR A 61 -8.10 6.16 5.82
C THR A 61 -6.59 6.33 5.88
N VAL A 62 -6.12 7.55 5.68
CA VAL A 62 -4.69 7.86 5.73
C VAL A 62 -4.17 7.80 7.17
N THR A 63 -4.92 8.37 8.12
CA THR A 63 -4.46 8.40 9.52
C THR A 63 -4.43 7.02 10.16
N SER A 64 -5.23 6.07 9.65
CA SER A 64 -5.25 4.72 10.18
C SER A 64 -4.34 3.76 9.42
N CYS A 65 -3.58 4.23 8.45
CA CYS A 65 -2.60 3.39 7.77
C CYS A 65 -1.48 2.95 8.72
N HIS A 66 -1.07 1.71 8.57
CA HIS A 66 0.06 1.17 9.33
C HIS A 66 1.33 1.32 8.50
N ALA A 67 2.47 1.12 9.15
CA ALA A 67 3.76 1.09 8.48
C ALA A 67 4.55 -0.12 8.98
N PHE A 68 5.04 -0.92 8.06
CA PHE A 68 5.86 -2.09 8.37
C PHE A 68 7.20 -1.97 7.65
N LYS A 69 8.22 -2.57 8.24
CA LYS A 69 9.51 -2.65 7.57
C LYS A 69 9.43 -3.68 6.45
N MET A 70 9.77 -3.25 5.26
CA MET A 70 9.77 -4.11 4.07
C MET A 70 11.05 -3.90 3.30
N ARG A 71 11.44 -4.93 2.55
CA ARG A 71 12.64 -4.85 1.73
C ARG A 71 12.41 -3.88 0.58
N ALA A 72 13.28 -2.89 0.48
CA ALA A 72 13.25 -1.92 -0.61
C ALA A 72 14.06 -2.43 -1.82
N ALA A 73 13.99 -1.68 -2.90
CA ALA A 73 14.70 -2.05 -4.14
C ALA A 73 16.21 -2.11 -3.95
N ASP A 74 16.75 -1.35 -3.00
CA ASP A 74 18.19 -1.38 -2.69
C ASP A 74 18.58 -2.54 -1.76
N GLY A 75 17.63 -3.39 -1.39
CA GLY A 75 17.86 -4.55 -0.53
C GLY A 75 17.81 -4.25 0.96
N LYS A 76 17.63 -3.00 1.33
CA LYS A 76 17.56 -2.62 2.73
C LYS A 76 16.12 -2.62 3.23
N MET A 77 15.95 -2.86 4.53
CA MET A 77 14.63 -2.80 5.15
C MET A 77 14.27 -1.36 5.46
N ARG A 78 13.12 -0.92 5.00
CA ARG A 78 12.64 0.44 5.21
C ARG A 78 11.19 0.43 5.64
N LEU A 79 10.81 1.41 6.44
CA LEU A 79 9.41 1.59 6.82
C LEU A 79 8.60 1.95 5.58
N THR A 80 7.53 1.19 5.37
CA THR A 80 6.69 1.32 4.19
C THR A 80 5.24 1.42 4.64
N ASP A 81 4.53 2.41 4.15
CA ASP A 81 3.10 2.55 4.44
C ASP A 81 2.37 1.36 3.83
N VAL A 82 1.51 0.74 4.63
CA VAL A 82 0.75 -0.43 4.22
C VAL A 82 -0.72 -0.24 4.52
N ALA A 83 -1.56 -0.98 3.82
CA ALA A 83 -2.99 -0.97 4.02
C ALA A 83 -3.52 -2.38 3.88
N ASP A 84 -4.58 -2.69 4.63
CA ASP A 84 -5.28 -3.96 4.45
C ASP A 84 -6.21 -3.85 3.24
N GLN A 85 -6.90 -4.94 2.94
CA GLN A 85 -7.76 -5.01 1.76
C GLN A 85 -8.87 -3.94 1.79
N VAL A 86 -9.47 -3.73 2.95
CA VAL A 86 -10.55 -2.74 3.08
C VAL A 86 -10.03 -1.33 2.82
N GLN A 87 -8.87 -1.00 3.40
CA GLN A 87 -8.27 0.31 3.20
C GLN A 87 -7.86 0.52 1.74
N LEU A 88 -7.38 -0.53 1.08
CA LEU A 88 -7.03 -0.44 -0.34
C LEU A 88 -8.25 -0.12 -1.20
N PHE A 89 -9.40 -0.73 -0.90
CA PHE A 89 -10.62 -0.42 -1.62
C PHE A 89 -11.04 1.03 -1.45
N ARG A 90 -10.80 1.60 -0.28
CA ARG A 90 -11.11 3.01 -0.04
C ARG A 90 -10.14 3.95 -0.75
N LEU A 91 -8.87 3.56 -0.83
CA LEU A 91 -7.85 4.37 -1.47
C LEU A 91 -7.92 4.30 -2.99
N SER A 92 -8.35 3.19 -3.53
CA SER A 92 -8.32 2.94 -4.97
C SER A 92 -9.01 4.04 -5.79
N PRO A 93 -10.20 4.52 -5.44
CA PRO A 93 -10.83 5.59 -6.21
C PRO A 93 -10.11 6.94 -6.11
N MET A 94 -9.26 7.11 -5.10
CA MET A 94 -8.57 8.37 -4.85
C MET A 94 -7.22 8.45 -5.57
N VAL A 95 -6.73 7.33 -6.04
CA VAL A 95 -5.42 7.22 -6.70
C VAL A 95 -5.45 7.58 -8.22
#